data_668e1f3a7353546b2d363e002e4d70b8
#
_entry.id   668e1f3a7353546b2d363e002e4d70b8
#
_cell.length_a   1.000
_cell.length_b   1.000
_cell.length_c   1.000
_cell.angle_alpha   90.00
_cell.angle_beta   90.00
_cell.angle_gamma   90.00
#
_symmetry.space_group_name_H-M   'P 1'
#
loop_
_entity.id
_entity.type
_entity.pdbx_description
1 polymer ?
#
loop_
_entity_poly.entity_id
_entity_poly.type
_entity_poly.pdbx_seq_one_letter_code
_entity_poly.pdbx_strand_id
1 'polypeptide(L)'
;MDLKVGFRCNNLCLFCVQGDKRLRLPAKETAELARSLEEGRREGAVGVVLTGGEPTLHRSAAELARLARSLGYTLIQVQSNGRTFCYEDFCRRLIDAGVNEFAPSLHGSTPRIHDWLTGAPGAFLQTVAGIRTLKRLGQRVITNSVITKANCRDLPALARLLVSLGVDQYQLAFMHMTGRAGENKGWLTARMKVAEPHVKRALDVGLAAGIPAMTEAIPYCRMSGYEACVAERVIPRTRIYDADSVIPDYTRARIDEGKARGPRCGECRWNGSCEGPWREYPELFGWDEFVPVGPAPAAGAAEDECAR
;
A
#
# COMPACT_ATOMS: atom_id res chain seq x y z
N MET A 1 -10.03 -3.51 -9.87
CA MET A 1 -9.24 -2.55 -10.69
C MET A 1 -8.70 -1.43 -9.83
N ASP A 2 -7.60 -0.80 -10.23
CA ASP A 2 -7.07 0.44 -9.65
C ASP A 2 -7.29 1.58 -10.65
N LEU A 3 -8.01 2.63 -10.25
CA LEU A 3 -8.35 3.77 -11.09
C LEU A 3 -7.63 5.02 -10.58
N LYS A 4 -6.63 5.49 -11.33
CA LYS A 4 -5.97 6.76 -11.06
C LYS A 4 -6.88 7.91 -11.49
N VAL A 5 -7.52 8.57 -10.54
CA VAL A 5 -8.48 9.65 -10.83
C VAL A 5 -7.80 10.98 -11.18
N GLY A 6 -6.50 11.05 -11.01
CA GLY A 6 -5.64 12.19 -11.29
C GLY A 6 -4.40 12.16 -10.42
N PHE A 7 -3.48 13.11 -10.63
CA PHE A 7 -2.17 13.10 -9.95
C PHE A 7 -1.97 14.28 -8.99
N ARG A 8 -2.92 15.18 -8.91
CA ARG A 8 -2.90 16.26 -7.91
C ARG A 8 -2.86 15.70 -6.49
N CYS A 9 -2.02 16.26 -5.62
CA CYS A 9 -1.87 15.82 -4.24
C CYS A 9 -1.50 16.99 -3.35
N ASN A 10 -2.02 17.01 -2.13
CA ASN A 10 -1.70 17.98 -1.08
C ASN A 10 -0.54 17.53 -0.15
N ASN A 11 0.11 16.40 -0.47
CA ASN A 11 1.37 15.96 0.13
C ASN A 11 2.52 16.06 -0.90
N LEU A 12 3.76 16.06 -0.39
CA LEU A 12 5.01 16.11 -1.14
C LEU A 12 5.94 14.95 -0.75
N CYS A 13 5.37 13.73 -0.64
CA CYS A 13 6.08 12.57 -0.11
C CYS A 13 7.43 12.34 -0.78
N LEU A 14 8.46 12.13 0.04
CA LEU A 14 9.83 11.87 -0.41
C LEU A 14 9.97 10.53 -1.15
N PHE A 15 9.05 9.60 -0.88
CA PHE A 15 8.97 8.25 -1.45
C PHE A 15 7.85 8.07 -2.49
N CYS A 16 7.32 9.15 -3.05
CA CYS A 16 6.19 9.09 -3.99
C CYS A 16 6.60 8.43 -5.31
N VAL A 17 5.94 7.34 -5.68
CA VAL A 17 6.17 6.63 -6.95
C VAL A 17 5.59 7.37 -8.17
N GLN A 18 4.67 8.31 -7.95
CA GLN A 18 4.06 9.09 -9.05
C GLN A 18 5.01 10.17 -9.62
N GLY A 19 6.09 10.48 -8.88
CA GLY A 19 7.11 11.43 -9.35
C GLY A 19 6.52 12.79 -9.70
N ASP A 20 6.87 13.27 -10.90
CA ASP A 20 6.48 14.57 -11.45
C ASP A 20 5.11 14.55 -12.19
N LYS A 21 4.44 13.40 -12.31
CA LYS A 21 3.11 13.30 -12.95
C LYS A 21 2.14 14.36 -12.40
N ARG A 22 2.22 14.65 -11.10
CA ARG A 22 1.42 15.67 -10.42
C ARG A 22 1.60 17.10 -10.98
N LEU A 23 2.76 17.39 -11.60
CA LEU A 23 3.09 18.70 -12.17
C LEU A 23 2.79 18.75 -13.66
N ARG A 24 2.87 17.60 -14.35
CA ARG A 24 2.78 17.51 -15.81
C ARG A 24 1.40 17.13 -16.32
N LEU A 25 0.62 16.39 -15.51
CA LEU A 25 -0.64 15.82 -15.98
C LEU A 25 -1.83 16.58 -15.39
N PRO A 26 -2.83 16.92 -16.21
CA PRO A 26 -4.08 17.51 -15.73
C PRO A 26 -4.87 16.50 -14.88
N ALA A 27 -5.88 16.99 -14.17
CA ALA A 27 -6.89 16.10 -13.59
C ALA A 27 -7.66 15.42 -14.72
N LYS A 28 -7.95 14.14 -14.56
CA LYS A 28 -8.79 13.41 -15.49
C LYS A 28 -10.23 13.92 -15.45
N GLU A 29 -10.86 13.98 -16.60
CA GLU A 29 -12.26 14.39 -16.67
C GLU A 29 -13.19 13.29 -16.14
N THR A 30 -14.26 13.69 -15.47
CA THR A 30 -15.23 12.74 -14.89
C THR A 30 -15.79 11.75 -15.92
N ALA A 31 -16.06 12.22 -17.15
CA ALA A 31 -16.56 11.36 -18.23
C ALA A 31 -15.52 10.29 -18.67
N GLU A 32 -14.24 10.59 -18.63
CA GLU A 32 -13.17 9.63 -18.92
C GLU A 32 -13.12 8.55 -17.82
N LEU A 33 -13.17 8.97 -16.57
CA LEU A 33 -13.16 8.06 -15.40
C LEU A 33 -14.41 7.18 -15.37
N ALA A 34 -15.56 7.72 -15.77
CA ALA A 34 -16.80 6.96 -15.89
C ALA A 34 -16.67 5.83 -16.94
N ARG A 35 -16.13 6.14 -18.13
CA ARG A 35 -15.86 5.11 -19.16
C ARG A 35 -14.89 4.03 -18.65
N SER A 36 -13.87 4.40 -17.89
CA SER A 36 -12.94 3.42 -17.30
C SER A 36 -13.62 2.51 -16.29
N LEU A 37 -14.58 3.02 -15.49
CA LEU A 37 -15.38 2.21 -14.59
C LEU A 37 -16.29 1.23 -15.35
N GLU A 38 -16.96 1.68 -16.39
CA GLU A 38 -17.82 0.86 -17.24
C GLU A 38 -17.01 -0.25 -17.95
N GLU A 39 -15.84 0.10 -18.48
CA GLU A 39 -14.93 -0.84 -19.13
C GLU A 39 -14.43 -1.88 -18.12
N GLY A 40 -13.89 -1.44 -16.97
CA GLY A 40 -13.40 -2.34 -15.96
C GLY A 40 -14.48 -3.33 -15.48
N ARG A 41 -15.72 -2.86 -15.35
CA ARG A 41 -16.85 -3.72 -14.99
C ARG A 41 -17.20 -4.74 -16.05
N ARG A 42 -17.20 -4.36 -17.34
CA ARG A 42 -17.40 -5.28 -18.48
C ARG A 42 -16.33 -6.36 -18.54
N GLU A 43 -15.10 -6.03 -18.14
CA GLU A 43 -13.98 -6.96 -18.07
C GLU A 43 -13.93 -7.80 -16.77
N GLY A 44 -14.99 -7.75 -15.97
CA GLY A 44 -15.18 -8.61 -14.81
C GLY A 44 -14.60 -8.08 -13.49
N ALA A 45 -14.15 -6.82 -13.42
CA ALA A 45 -13.71 -6.25 -12.15
C ALA A 45 -14.87 -6.21 -11.15
N VAL A 46 -14.68 -6.80 -9.97
CA VAL A 46 -15.66 -6.81 -8.89
C VAL A 46 -15.39 -5.73 -7.85
N GLY A 47 -14.18 -5.20 -7.80
CA GLY A 47 -13.76 -4.14 -6.91
C GLY A 47 -13.04 -3.01 -7.65
N VAL A 48 -13.18 -1.77 -7.15
CA VAL A 48 -12.45 -0.61 -7.61
C VAL A 48 -11.76 0.09 -6.46
N VAL A 49 -10.50 0.46 -6.70
CA VAL A 49 -9.72 1.31 -5.80
C VAL A 49 -9.52 2.66 -6.49
N LEU A 50 -10.04 3.71 -5.91
CA LEU A 50 -9.79 5.08 -6.36
C LEU A 50 -8.45 5.54 -5.80
N THR A 51 -7.52 5.86 -6.68
CA THR A 51 -6.11 6.17 -6.32
C THR A 51 -5.56 7.32 -7.19
N GLY A 52 -4.24 7.43 -7.26
CA GLY A 52 -3.51 8.40 -8.07
C GLY A 52 -2.59 9.27 -7.25
N GLY A 53 -2.76 10.57 -7.29
CA GLY A 53 -2.16 11.51 -6.33
C GLY A 53 -2.94 11.44 -5.01
N GLU A 54 -3.90 12.37 -4.83
CA GLU A 54 -4.86 12.30 -3.72
C GLU A 54 -6.28 12.30 -4.30
N PRO A 55 -6.95 11.14 -4.33
CA PRO A 55 -8.26 11.00 -4.98
C PRO A 55 -9.36 11.83 -4.31
N THR A 56 -9.24 12.13 -3.03
CA THR A 56 -10.24 12.94 -2.30
C THR A 56 -10.22 14.42 -2.69
N LEU A 57 -9.22 14.87 -3.43
CA LEU A 57 -9.17 16.21 -4.03
C LEU A 57 -9.87 16.27 -5.40
N HIS A 58 -10.27 15.13 -5.95
CA HIS A 58 -11.01 15.10 -7.20
C HIS A 58 -12.46 15.52 -6.95
N ARG A 59 -12.94 16.54 -7.70
CA ARG A 59 -14.29 17.12 -7.50
C ARG A 59 -15.42 16.10 -7.56
N SER A 60 -15.26 15.06 -8.37
CA SER A 60 -16.27 14.01 -8.61
C SER A 60 -16.00 12.72 -7.83
N ALA A 61 -15.17 12.71 -6.78
CA ALA A 61 -14.85 11.48 -6.05
C ALA A 61 -16.10 10.72 -5.57
N ALA A 62 -17.10 11.43 -4.99
CA ALA A 62 -18.35 10.83 -4.55
C ALA A 62 -19.27 10.42 -5.73
N GLU A 63 -19.23 11.14 -6.86
CA GLU A 63 -19.98 10.80 -8.06
C GLU A 63 -19.45 9.50 -8.68
N LEU A 64 -18.13 9.36 -8.79
CA LEU A 64 -17.47 8.14 -9.27
C LEU A 64 -17.78 6.94 -8.37
N ALA A 65 -17.82 7.13 -7.05
CA ALA A 65 -18.21 6.09 -6.11
C ALA A 65 -19.68 5.64 -6.32
N ARG A 66 -20.61 6.60 -6.50
CA ARG A 66 -22.02 6.28 -6.82
C ARG A 66 -22.15 5.52 -8.14
N LEU A 67 -21.41 5.94 -9.15
CA LEU A 67 -21.39 5.23 -10.44
C LEU A 67 -20.84 3.82 -10.28
N ALA A 68 -19.71 3.64 -9.57
CA ALA A 68 -19.16 2.32 -9.30
C ALA A 68 -20.19 1.41 -8.60
N ARG A 69 -20.89 1.94 -7.57
CA ARG A 69 -21.97 1.21 -6.90
C ARG A 69 -23.11 0.82 -7.85
N SER A 70 -23.57 1.74 -8.71
CA SER A 70 -24.63 1.48 -9.67
C SER A 70 -24.24 0.45 -10.74
N LEU A 71 -22.95 0.39 -11.09
CA LEU A 71 -22.39 -0.63 -12.00
C LEU A 71 -22.20 -2.01 -11.32
N GLY A 72 -22.47 -2.12 -10.01
CA GLY A 72 -22.39 -3.38 -9.28
C GLY A 72 -20.99 -3.75 -8.78
N TYR A 73 -20.10 -2.77 -8.57
CA TYR A 73 -18.87 -3.00 -7.82
C TYR A 73 -19.20 -3.30 -6.35
N THR A 74 -18.72 -4.42 -5.82
CA THR A 74 -18.96 -4.85 -4.44
C THR A 74 -17.93 -4.29 -3.46
N LEU A 75 -16.72 -3.99 -3.93
CA LEU A 75 -15.68 -3.28 -3.18
C LEU A 75 -15.44 -1.92 -3.85
N ILE A 76 -15.63 -0.85 -3.10
CA ILE A 76 -15.32 0.53 -3.52
C ILE A 76 -14.40 1.11 -2.46
N GLN A 77 -13.10 1.10 -2.76
CA GLN A 77 -12.06 1.55 -1.85
C GLN A 77 -11.55 2.93 -2.27
N VAL A 78 -11.22 3.77 -1.28
CA VAL A 78 -10.47 5.02 -1.50
C VAL A 78 -9.12 4.93 -0.82
N GLN A 79 -8.04 4.86 -1.63
CA GLN A 79 -6.67 4.92 -1.14
C GLN A 79 -6.19 6.36 -1.11
N SER A 80 -5.96 6.91 0.09
CA SER A 80 -5.77 8.32 0.35
C SER A 80 -4.60 8.57 1.32
N ASN A 81 -4.07 9.80 1.31
CA ASN A 81 -3.20 10.25 2.40
C ASN A 81 -3.97 10.47 3.73
N GLY A 82 -5.29 10.33 3.72
CA GLY A 82 -6.14 10.36 4.91
C GLY A 82 -6.48 11.73 5.46
N ARG A 83 -5.90 12.82 4.95
CA ARG A 83 -6.02 14.17 5.52
C ARG A 83 -7.45 14.71 5.45
N THR A 84 -8.14 14.47 4.35
CA THR A 84 -9.53 14.94 4.15
C THR A 84 -10.55 14.17 5.00
N PHE A 85 -10.20 13.00 5.49
CA PHE A 85 -11.08 12.20 6.34
C PHE A 85 -11.25 12.78 7.76
N CYS A 86 -10.48 13.82 8.13
CA CYS A 86 -10.74 14.57 9.36
C CYS A 86 -12.05 15.37 9.31
N TYR A 87 -12.61 15.59 8.12
CA TYR A 87 -13.90 16.26 7.92
C TYR A 87 -15.03 15.23 7.85
N GLU A 88 -15.81 15.11 8.90
CA GLU A 88 -16.87 14.08 9.03
C GLU A 88 -17.89 14.14 7.88
N ASP A 89 -18.36 15.33 7.52
CA ASP A 89 -19.33 15.50 6.43
C ASP A 89 -18.78 15.00 5.08
N PHE A 90 -17.48 15.13 4.87
CA PHE A 90 -16.85 14.58 3.68
C PHE A 90 -16.84 13.05 3.70
N CYS A 91 -16.52 12.44 4.86
CA CYS A 91 -16.58 10.99 5.02
C CYS A 91 -18.01 10.47 4.78
N ARG A 92 -19.03 11.11 5.38
CA ARG A 92 -20.44 10.74 5.19
C ARG A 92 -20.84 10.77 3.71
N ARG A 93 -20.46 11.83 2.97
CA ARG A 93 -20.74 11.88 1.51
C ARG A 93 -20.12 10.73 0.73
N LEU A 94 -18.91 10.27 1.07
CA LEU A 94 -18.29 9.12 0.42
C LEU A 94 -18.99 7.80 0.81
N ILE A 95 -19.34 7.65 2.09
CA ILE A 95 -20.07 6.47 2.60
C ILE A 95 -21.44 6.36 1.91
N ASP A 96 -22.20 7.45 1.87
CA ASP A 96 -23.52 7.50 1.20
C ASP A 96 -23.41 7.24 -0.30
N ALA A 97 -22.27 7.61 -0.90
CA ALA A 97 -21.96 7.32 -2.29
C ALA A 97 -21.62 5.84 -2.56
N GLY A 98 -21.34 5.06 -1.50
CA GLY A 98 -21.08 3.63 -1.61
C GLY A 98 -19.62 3.21 -1.36
N VAL A 99 -18.75 4.12 -0.94
CA VAL A 99 -17.41 3.72 -0.46
C VAL A 99 -17.57 2.87 0.79
N ASN A 100 -17.00 1.67 0.78
CA ASN A 100 -17.12 0.69 1.85
C ASN A 100 -15.79 0.23 2.43
N GLU A 101 -14.66 0.73 1.88
CA GLU A 101 -13.34 0.53 2.44
C GLU A 101 -12.48 1.79 2.27
N PHE A 102 -11.85 2.22 3.34
CA PHE A 102 -10.98 3.39 3.37
C PHE A 102 -9.54 2.97 3.66
N ALA A 103 -8.61 3.43 2.82
CA ALA A 103 -7.20 3.07 2.92
C ALA A 103 -6.30 4.30 3.14
N PRO A 104 -6.36 4.95 4.31
CA PRO A 104 -5.47 6.05 4.64
C PRO A 104 -4.03 5.56 4.87
N SER A 105 -3.05 6.35 4.41
CA SER A 105 -1.63 6.05 4.58
C SER A 105 -1.03 6.81 5.76
N LEU A 106 -0.42 6.09 6.70
CA LEU A 106 0.29 6.68 7.84
C LEU A 106 1.73 6.14 7.90
N HIS A 107 2.74 7.02 7.86
CA HIS A 107 4.13 6.64 7.64
C HIS A 107 5.05 6.86 8.85
N GLY A 108 4.51 7.18 10.00
CA GLY A 108 5.25 7.37 11.25
C GLY A 108 4.32 7.43 12.44
N SER A 109 4.82 7.06 13.62
CA SER A 109 4.07 7.10 14.88
C SER A 109 3.97 8.51 15.49
N THR A 110 4.70 9.48 14.92
CA THR A 110 4.77 10.85 15.39
C THR A 110 4.69 11.87 14.25
N PRO A 111 4.22 13.12 14.53
CA PRO A 111 4.24 14.19 13.54
C PRO A 111 5.61 14.40 12.91
N ARG A 112 6.67 14.34 13.71
CA ARG A 112 8.05 14.55 13.24
C ARG A 112 8.44 13.60 12.10
N ILE A 113 8.06 12.33 12.20
CA ILE A 113 8.41 11.33 11.18
C ILE A 113 7.46 11.41 9.99
N HIS A 114 6.16 11.41 10.27
CA HIS A 114 5.14 11.40 9.22
C HIS A 114 5.17 12.66 8.35
N ASP A 115 5.15 13.84 8.99
CA ASP A 115 5.10 15.11 8.28
C ASP A 115 6.38 15.34 7.46
N TRP A 116 7.53 14.94 8.00
CA TRP A 116 8.79 15.01 7.26
C TRP A 116 8.78 14.09 6.03
N LEU A 117 8.35 12.83 6.16
CA LEU A 117 8.25 11.89 5.04
C LEU A 117 7.24 12.32 3.98
N THR A 118 6.12 12.89 4.42
CA THR A 118 5.06 13.33 3.51
C THR A 118 5.29 14.73 2.95
N GLY A 119 6.27 15.48 3.50
CA GLY A 119 6.55 16.86 3.11
C GLY A 119 5.35 17.80 3.35
N ALA A 120 4.55 17.53 4.38
CA ALA A 120 3.29 18.24 4.64
C ALA A 120 3.10 18.45 6.17
N PRO A 121 3.52 19.58 6.72
CA PRO A 121 3.31 19.91 8.13
C PRO A 121 1.84 19.78 8.53
N GLY A 122 1.58 19.12 9.66
CA GLY A 122 0.23 18.87 10.17
C GLY A 122 -0.49 17.68 9.55
N ALA A 123 0.08 17.01 8.56
CA ALA A 123 -0.51 15.84 7.91
C ALA A 123 -0.77 14.70 8.91
N PHE A 124 0.13 14.45 9.84
CA PHE A 124 -0.03 13.43 10.88
C PHE A 124 -1.33 13.63 11.68
N LEU A 125 -1.53 14.82 12.20
CA LEU A 125 -2.72 15.12 13.02
C LEU A 125 -4.01 14.97 12.20
N GLN A 126 -4.02 15.43 10.96
CA GLN A 126 -5.16 15.29 10.06
C GLN A 126 -5.45 13.81 9.72
N THR A 127 -4.42 13.03 9.38
CA THR A 127 -4.58 11.61 9.04
C THR A 127 -5.05 10.79 10.24
N VAL A 128 -4.46 11.01 11.44
CA VAL A 128 -4.91 10.36 12.67
C VAL A 128 -6.35 10.72 13.02
N ALA A 129 -6.72 12.01 12.92
CA ALA A 129 -8.10 12.46 13.11
C ALA A 129 -9.03 11.81 12.07
N GLY A 130 -8.59 11.68 10.81
CA GLY A 130 -9.34 11.02 9.76
C GLY A 130 -9.61 9.54 10.04
N ILE A 131 -8.60 8.78 10.48
CA ILE A 131 -8.76 7.38 10.89
C ILE A 131 -9.79 7.27 12.03
N ARG A 132 -9.66 8.11 13.05
CA ARG A 132 -10.62 8.14 14.17
C ARG A 132 -12.04 8.46 13.72
N THR A 133 -12.21 9.41 12.81
CA THR A 133 -13.52 9.77 12.24
C THR A 133 -14.13 8.58 11.50
N LEU A 134 -13.38 7.92 10.62
CA LEU A 134 -13.85 6.75 9.90
C LEU A 134 -14.23 5.59 10.85
N LYS A 135 -13.41 5.32 11.86
CA LYS A 135 -13.71 4.27 12.85
C LYS A 135 -14.95 4.61 13.70
N ARG A 136 -15.14 5.87 14.10
CA ARG A 136 -16.37 6.32 14.78
C ARG A 136 -17.61 6.17 13.89
N LEU A 137 -17.46 6.31 12.58
CA LEU A 137 -18.51 6.08 11.59
C LEU A 137 -18.71 4.60 11.23
N GLY A 138 -18.03 3.66 11.93
CA GLY A 138 -18.16 2.23 11.72
C GLY A 138 -17.54 1.71 10.42
N GLN A 139 -16.63 2.47 9.81
CA GLN A 139 -16.07 2.09 8.52
C GLN A 139 -14.92 1.10 8.65
N ARG A 140 -14.75 0.26 7.61
CA ARG A 140 -13.57 -0.56 7.44
C ARG A 140 -12.40 0.32 7.03
N VAL A 141 -11.33 0.28 7.82
CA VAL A 141 -10.11 1.07 7.62
C VAL A 141 -8.91 0.12 7.51
N ILE A 142 -8.28 0.10 6.36
CA ILE A 142 -6.99 -0.57 6.17
C ILE A 142 -5.91 0.47 5.95
N THR A 143 -4.69 0.25 6.44
CA THR A 143 -3.63 1.25 6.28
C THR A 143 -2.43 0.70 5.53
N ASN A 144 -1.77 1.56 4.76
CA ASN A 144 -0.49 1.23 4.13
C ASN A 144 0.60 2.20 4.60
N SER A 145 1.74 1.66 5.00
CA SER A 145 2.89 2.41 5.48
C SER A 145 4.11 2.04 4.66
N VAL A 146 4.70 3.02 3.95
CA VAL A 146 5.92 2.79 3.18
C VAL A 146 7.12 2.75 4.12
N ILE A 147 7.90 1.66 4.05
CA ILE A 147 9.13 1.46 4.83
C ILE A 147 10.26 2.23 4.16
N THR A 148 10.90 3.10 4.94
CA THR A 148 12.06 3.90 4.54
C THR A 148 13.14 3.83 5.62
N LYS A 149 14.33 4.34 5.34
CA LYS A 149 15.41 4.46 6.34
C LYS A 149 15.01 5.36 7.52
N ALA A 150 14.13 6.33 7.28
CA ALA A 150 13.71 7.29 8.30
C ALA A 150 12.72 6.72 9.32
N ASN A 151 11.87 5.76 8.92
CA ASN A 151 10.83 5.20 9.78
C ASN A 151 11.00 3.71 10.10
N CYS A 152 11.95 2.99 9.52
CA CYS A 152 12.04 1.54 9.73
C CYS A 152 12.17 1.15 11.21
N ARG A 153 12.84 1.95 12.05
CA ARG A 153 12.95 1.70 13.49
C ARG A 153 11.69 2.10 14.27
N ASP A 154 10.84 2.95 13.69
CA ASP A 154 9.60 3.44 14.29
C ASP A 154 8.41 2.48 14.02
N LEU A 155 8.54 1.51 13.12
CA LEU A 155 7.47 0.60 12.71
C LEU A 155 6.73 -0.08 13.87
N PRO A 156 7.42 -0.59 14.94
CA PRO A 156 6.70 -1.17 16.07
C PRO A 156 5.85 -0.15 16.84
N ALA A 157 6.30 1.11 16.92
CA ALA A 157 5.53 2.18 17.56
C ALA A 157 4.34 2.59 16.66
N LEU A 158 4.57 2.66 15.37
CA LEU A 158 3.51 2.91 14.37
C LEU A 158 2.43 1.80 14.42
N ALA A 159 2.83 0.53 14.48
CA ALA A 159 1.90 -0.59 14.60
C ALA A 159 1.03 -0.48 15.87
N ARG A 160 1.63 -0.16 17.02
CA ARG A 160 0.87 0.10 18.26
C ARG A 160 -0.12 1.25 18.11
N LEU A 161 0.28 2.33 17.45
CA LEU A 161 -0.63 3.44 17.16
C LEU A 161 -1.79 2.99 16.27
N LEU A 162 -1.53 2.26 15.18
CA LEU A 162 -2.56 1.76 14.28
C LEU A 162 -3.56 0.84 15.01
N VAL A 163 -3.06 -0.09 15.84
CA VAL A 163 -3.91 -0.93 16.69
C VAL A 163 -4.76 -0.07 17.64
N SER A 164 -4.16 0.93 18.29
CA SER A 164 -4.89 1.82 19.20
C SER A 164 -5.95 2.70 18.50
N LEU A 165 -5.77 2.96 17.20
CA LEU A 165 -6.74 3.66 16.37
C LEU A 165 -7.87 2.74 15.88
N GLY A 166 -7.77 1.43 16.11
CA GLY A 166 -8.78 0.45 15.75
C GLY A 166 -8.84 0.15 14.24
N VAL A 167 -7.71 0.25 13.54
CA VAL A 167 -7.69 -0.14 12.11
C VAL A 167 -7.99 -1.62 11.95
N ASP A 168 -8.63 -2.00 10.86
CA ASP A 168 -9.03 -3.39 10.61
C ASP A 168 -7.93 -4.23 9.97
N GLN A 169 -6.92 -3.56 9.39
CA GLN A 169 -5.75 -4.18 8.78
C GLN A 169 -4.66 -3.14 8.58
N TYR A 170 -3.40 -3.54 8.62
CA TYR A 170 -2.31 -2.69 8.15
C TYR A 170 -1.28 -3.44 7.32
N GLN A 171 -0.64 -2.72 6.41
CA GLN A 171 0.41 -3.22 5.54
C GLN A 171 1.66 -2.35 5.67
N LEU A 172 2.81 -2.99 5.73
CA LEU A 172 4.14 -2.37 5.74
C LEU A 172 4.80 -2.67 4.39
N ALA A 173 4.73 -1.73 3.45
CA ALA A 173 5.25 -1.91 2.10
C ALA A 173 6.68 -1.38 1.97
N PHE A 174 7.60 -2.20 1.49
CA PHE A 174 8.96 -1.74 1.22
C PHE A 174 8.96 -0.74 0.07
N MET A 175 9.69 0.35 0.22
CA MET A 175 9.71 1.46 -0.73
C MET A 175 10.08 0.99 -2.15
N HIS A 176 9.20 1.27 -3.12
CA HIS A 176 9.49 1.08 -4.54
C HIS A 176 10.27 2.29 -5.06
N MET A 177 11.45 2.07 -5.57
CA MET A 177 12.42 3.14 -5.87
C MET A 177 12.22 3.74 -7.27
N THR A 178 10.98 4.13 -7.58
CA THR A 178 10.59 4.82 -8.81
C THR A 178 10.05 6.23 -8.49
N GLY A 179 9.92 7.08 -9.51
CA GLY A 179 9.49 8.46 -9.31
C GLY A 179 10.39 9.20 -8.31
N ARG A 180 9.79 9.96 -7.39
CA ARG A 180 10.55 10.70 -6.38
C ARG A 180 11.28 9.78 -5.38
N ALA A 181 10.74 8.59 -5.11
CA ALA A 181 11.46 7.58 -4.35
C ALA A 181 12.76 7.16 -5.05
N GLY A 182 12.75 7.07 -6.38
CA GLY A 182 13.94 6.80 -7.20
C GLY A 182 14.98 7.93 -7.11
N GLU A 183 14.55 9.19 -7.15
CA GLU A 183 15.42 10.36 -6.95
C GLU A 183 16.10 10.33 -5.57
N ASN A 184 15.40 9.87 -4.55
CA ASN A 184 15.86 9.84 -3.16
C ASN A 184 16.44 8.49 -2.73
N LYS A 185 16.53 7.48 -3.61
CA LYS A 185 16.85 6.09 -3.24
C LYS A 185 18.16 5.93 -2.47
N GLY A 186 19.18 6.69 -2.80
CA GLY A 186 20.52 6.56 -2.21
C GLY A 186 20.55 6.84 -0.69
N TRP A 187 19.70 7.71 -0.19
CA TRP A 187 19.69 8.10 1.23
C TRP A 187 18.41 7.69 1.97
N LEU A 188 17.31 7.45 1.26
CA LEU A 188 16.01 7.14 1.87
C LEU A 188 15.75 5.63 1.97
N THR A 189 16.39 4.78 1.14
CA THR A 189 16.18 3.34 1.17
C THR A 189 16.81 2.70 2.41
N ALA A 190 16.02 1.96 3.19
CA ALA A 190 16.55 1.14 4.27
C ALA A 190 17.28 -0.09 3.73
N ARG A 191 18.33 -0.57 4.43
CA ARG A 191 18.84 -1.93 4.21
C ARG A 191 17.81 -2.91 4.75
N MET A 192 17.42 -3.93 3.96
CA MET A 192 16.41 -4.92 4.40
C MET A 192 16.82 -5.64 5.68
N LYS A 193 18.09 -6.00 5.82
CA LYS A 193 18.61 -6.61 7.06
C LYS A 193 18.47 -5.71 8.29
N VAL A 194 18.41 -4.39 8.12
CA VAL A 194 18.18 -3.43 9.21
C VAL A 194 16.69 -3.25 9.48
N ALA A 195 15.87 -3.23 8.43
CA ALA A 195 14.41 -3.06 8.56
C ALA A 195 13.72 -4.32 9.11
N GLU A 196 14.16 -5.51 8.68
CA GLU A 196 13.57 -6.82 9.02
C GLU A 196 13.19 -7.01 10.50
N PRO A 197 14.10 -6.84 11.49
CA PRO A 197 13.74 -7.06 12.90
C PRO A 197 12.68 -6.07 13.41
N HIS A 198 12.56 -4.90 12.80
CA HIS A 198 11.54 -3.91 13.15
C HIS A 198 10.21 -4.20 12.47
N VAL A 199 10.25 -4.71 11.23
CA VAL A 199 9.06 -5.18 10.51
C VAL A 199 8.45 -6.35 11.28
N LYS A 200 9.22 -7.38 11.61
CA LYS A 200 8.75 -8.55 12.37
C LYS A 200 8.11 -8.14 13.70
N ARG A 201 8.77 -7.28 14.48
CA ARG A 201 8.18 -6.74 15.72
C ARG A 201 6.91 -5.92 15.49
N ALA A 202 6.81 -5.23 14.37
CA ALA A 202 5.59 -4.52 14.04
C ALA A 202 4.47 -5.49 13.65
N LEU A 203 4.78 -6.58 12.94
CA LEU A 203 3.81 -7.64 12.63
C LEU A 203 3.32 -8.33 13.92
N ASP A 204 4.22 -8.64 14.87
CA ASP A 204 3.86 -9.21 16.18
C ASP A 204 2.81 -8.38 16.92
N VAL A 205 2.89 -7.04 16.83
CA VAL A 205 1.91 -6.12 17.46
C VAL A 205 0.51 -6.35 16.86
N GLY A 206 0.39 -6.52 15.54
CA GLY A 206 -0.90 -6.80 14.90
C GLY A 206 -1.41 -8.19 15.21
N LEU A 207 -0.55 -9.19 15.10
CA LEU A 207 -0.91 -10.60 15.39
C LEU A 207 -1.39 -10.74 16.82
N ALA A 208 -0.69 -10.15 17.80
CA ALA A 208 -1.10 -10.16 19.20
C ALA A 208 -2.44 -9.44 19.46
N ALA A 209 -2.80 -8.48 18.60
CA ALA A 209 -4.07 -7.77 18.67
C ALA A 209 -5.19 -8.43 17.82
N GLY A 210 -4.91 -9.55 17.15
CA GLY A 210 -5.85 -10.21 16.25
C GLY A 210 -6.19 -9.39 14.99
N ILE A 211 -5.27 -8.51 14.56
CA ILE A 211 -5.45 -7.65 13.38
C ILE A 211 -4.55 -8.18 12.25
N PRO A 212 -5.08 -8.42 11.05
CA PRO A 212 -4.27 -8.77 9.89
C PRO A 212 -3.16 -7.74 9.68
N ALA A 213 -1.92 -8.21 9.77
CA ALA A 213 -0.71 -7.40 9.61
C ALA A 213 0.12 -8.01 8.49
N MET A 214 0.41 -7.21 7.45
CA MET A 214 1.06 -7.71 6.25
C MET A 214 2.29 -6.89 5.90
N THR A 215 3.17 -7.51 5.12
CA THR A 215 4.30 -6.80 4.50
C THR A 215 4.31 -7.03 3.01
N GLU A 216 4.74 -6.03 2.24
CA GLU A 216 4.87 -6.12 0.79
C GLU A 216 6.30 -5.79 0.36
N ALA A 217 6.77 -6.45 -0.69
CA ALA A 217 8.07 -6.29 -1.31
C ALA A 217 9.28 -6.58 -0.38
N ILE A 218 9.05 -7.44 0.63
CA ILE A 218 10.12 -8.06 1.41
C ILE A 218 10.12 -9.56 1.09
N PRO A 219 11.19 -10.10 0.47
CA PRO A 219 11.24 -11.49 0.06
C PRO A 219 11.16 -12.48 1.23
N TYR A 220 10.63 -13.67 0.97
CA TYR A 220 10.44 -14.72 1.97
C TYR A 220 11.70 -15.06 2.77
N CYS A 221 12.89 -15.00 2.16
CA CYS A 221 14.15 -15.23 2.86
C CYS A 221 14.45 -14.20 3.97
N ARG A 222 13.73 -13.06 3.98
CA ARG A 222 13.76 -12.05 5.03
C ARG A 222 12.57 -12.13 5.98
N MET A 223 11.59 -13.01 5.67
CA MET A 223 10.36 -13.15 6.42
C MET A 223 10.22 -14.54 7.06
N SER A 224 11.36 -15.21 7.36
CA SER A 224 11.34 -16.50 8.02
C SER A 224 10.58 -16.43 9.35
N GLY A 225 9.56 -17.31 9.50
CA GLY A 225 8.61 -17.33 10.59
C GLY A 225 7.43 -16.35 10.45
N TYR A 226 7.38 -15.56 9.36
CA TYR A 226 6.32 -14.59 9.05
C TYR A 226 5.87 -14.72 7.58
N GLU A 227 6.06 -15.88 6.99
CA GLU A 227 5.76 -16.12 5.58
C GLU A 227 4.27 -15.87 5.27
N ALA A 228 3.40 -16.17 6.23
CA ALA A 228 1.97 -15.92 6.13
C ALA A 228 1.61 -14.42 6.03
N CYS A 229 2.48 -13.54 6.54
CA CYS A 229 2.28 -12.09 6.48
C CYS A 229 2.74 -11.44 5.17
N VAL A 230 3.25 -12.22 4.20
CA VAL A 230 3.69 -11.69 2.89
C VAL A 230 2.46 -11.42 2.00
N ALA A 231 2.19 -10.15 1.70
CA ALA A 231 0.98 -9.70 1.02
C ALA A 231 0.86 -10.20 -0.43
N GLU A 232 1.97 -10.45 -1.11
CA GLU A 232 1.99 -10.95 -2.49
C GLU A 232 1.20 -12.27 -2.67
N ARG A 233 1.03 -13.04 -1.59
CA ARG A 233 0.21 -14.27 -1.60
C ARG A 233 -1.27 -14.01 -1.86
N VAL A 234 -1.77 -12.84 -1.47
CA VAL A 234 -3.21 -12.51 -1.45
C VAL A 234 -3.55 -11.26 -2.27
N ILE A 235 -2.56 -10.58 -2.85
CA ILE A 235 -2.82 -9.44 -3.73
C ILE A 235 -3.60 -9.94 -4.95
N PRO A 236 -4.83 -9.42 -5.18
CA PRO A 236 -5.64 -9.87 -6.30
C PRO A 236 -5.05 -9.39 -7.62
N ARG A 237 -5.32 -10.11 -8.70
CA ARG A 237 -5.04 -9.62 -10.05
C ARG A 237 -5.74 -8.29 -10.25
N THR A 238 -4.98 -7.29 -10.63
CA THR A 238 -5.47 -5.91 -10.72
C THR A 238 -5.12 -5.32 -12.07
N ARG A 239 -6.13 -4.78 -12.76
CA ARG A 239 -5.94 -3.89 -13.90
C ARG A 239 -5.78 -2.48 -13.38
N ILE A 240 -4.78 -1.74 -13.88
CA ILE A 240 -4.54 -0.35 -13.49
C ILE A 240 -4.87 0.57 -14.68
N TYR A 241 -5.73 1.54 -14.44
CA TYR A 241 -5.99 2.67 -15.36
C TYR A 241 -5.12 3.85 -14.88
N ASP A 242 -3.94 3.99 -15.48
CA ASP A 242 -2.96 5.04 -15.16
C ASP A 242 -3.26 6.34 -15.93
N ALA A 243 -2.29 7.19 -16.15
CA ALA A 243 -2.40 8.50 -16.80
C ALA A 243 -3.07 8.40 -18.18
N ASP A 244 -2.37 7.77 -19.11
CA ASP A 244 -2.68 7.63 -20.53
C ASP A 244 -2.53 6.16 -21.00
N SER A 245 -2.37 5.25 -20.05
CA SER A 245 -2.13 3.85 -20.31
C SER A 245 -2.94 2.95 -19.39
N VAL A 246 -3.16 1.71 -19.82
CA VAL A 246 -3.79 0.66 -19.02
C VAL A 246 -2.79 -0.48 -18.86
N ILE A 247 -2.57 -0.89 -17.61
CA ILE A 247 -1.81 -2.11 -17.29
C ILE A 247 -2.83 -3.23 -17.09
N PRO A 248 -2.95 -4.17 -18.03
CA PRO A 248 -4.02 -5.17 -18.00
C PRO A 248 -3.91 -6.16 -16.83
N ASP A 249 -2.68 -6.51 -16.46
CA ASP A 249 -2.36 -7.40 -15.34
C ASP A 249 -1.16 -6.84 -14.57
N TYR A 250 -1.45 -6.12 -13.49
CA TYR A 250 -0.41 -5.53 -12.65
C TYR A 250 0.43 -6.58 -11.94
N THR A 251 -0.15 -7.73 -11.59
CA THR A 251 0.62 -8.81 -10.95
C THR A 251 1.74 -9.28 -11.88
N ARG A 252 1.41 -9.50 -13.14
CA ARG A 252 2.40 -9.89 -14.15
C ARG A 252 3.42 -8.78 -14.41
N ALA A 253 2.97 -7.56 -14.63
CA ALA A 253 3.86 -6.40 -14.83
C ALA A 253 4.80 -6.20 -13.63
N ARG A 254 4.27 -6.35 -12.39
CA ARG A 254 5.07 -6.25 -11.16
C ARG A 254 6.16 -7.32 -11.12
N ILE A 255 5.84 -8.58 -11.45
CA ILE A 255 6.79 -9.69 -11.43
C ILE A 255 7.83 -9.55 -12.55
N ASP A 256 7.39 -9.28 -13.78
CA ASP A 256 8.25 -9.31 -14.97
C ASP A 256 9.15 -8.07 -15.06
N GLU A 257 8.62 -6.92 -14.65
CA GLU A 257 9.28 -5.62 -14.82
C GLU A 257 9.74 -4.99 -13.50
N GLY A 258 9.02 -5.21 -12.40
CA GLY A 258 9.27 -4.55 -11.12
C GLY A 258 10.17 -5.32 -10.17
N LYS A 259 10.11 -6.65 -10.19
CA LYS A 259 10.84 -7.51 -9.24
C LYS A 259 12.09 -8.12 -9.85
N ALA A 260 12.99 -8.63 -9.01
CA ALA A 260 14.20 -9.33 -9.45
C ALA A 260 14.48 -10.55 -8.56
N ARG A 261 15.12 -11.55 -9.16
CA ARG A 261 15.63 -12.74 -8.47
C ARG A 261 17.14 -12.81 -8.59
N GLY A 262 17.80 -13.13 -7.49
CA GLY A 262 19.25 -13.23 -7.44
C GLY A 262 19.78 -14.58 -7.90
N PRO A 263 21.11 -14.67 -8.07
CA PRO A 263 21.78 -15.88 -8.58
C PRO A 263 21.48 -17.13 -7.75
N ARG A 264 21.27 -16.99 -6.45
CA ARG A 264 21.02 -18.09 -5.52
C ARG A 264 19.54 -18.36 -5.24
N CYS A 265 18.61 -17.59 -5.84
CA CYS A 265 17.17 -17.79 -5.60
C CYS A 265 16.68 -19.18 -6.07
N GLY A 266 17.36 -19.79 -7.05
CA GLY A 266 17.07 -21.17 -7.51
C GLY A 266 17.25 -22.24 -6.42
N GLU A 267 18.09 -21.99 -5.41
CA GLU A 267 18.35 -22.89 -4.28
C GLU A 267 17.28 -22.75 -3.15
N CYS A 268 16.39 -21.76 -3.25
CA CYS A 268 15.46 -21.41 -2.19
C CYS A 268 14.15 -22.19 -2.29
N ARG A 269 13.65 -22.72 -1.16
CA ARG A 269 12.35 -23.43 -1.13
C ARG A 269 11.18 -22.56 -1.62
N TRP A 270 11.31 -21.23 -1.54
CA TRP A 270 10.29 -20.27 -1.97
C TRP A 270 10.46 -19.80 -3.41
N ASN A 271 11.39 -20.38 -4.19
CA ASN A 271 11.69 -19.94 -5.57
C ASN A 271 10.44 -19.90 -6.47
N GLY A 272 9.49 -20.83 -6.29
CA GLY A 272 8.24 -20.88 -7.08
C GLY A 272 7.20 -19.81 -6.71
N SER A 273 7.25 -19.27 -5.48
CA SER A 273 6.23 -18.36 -4.93
C SER A 273 6.75 -16.95 -4.67
N CYS A 274 8.07 -16.79 -4.48
CA CYS A 274 8.69 -15.53 -4.14
C CYS A 274 8.86 -14.65 -5.37
N GLU A 275 8.32 -13.45 -5.33
CA GLU A 275 8.52 -12.47 -6.40
C GLU A 275 9.91 -11.80 -6.36
N GLY A 276 10.60 -11.86 -5.22
CA GLY A 276 11.86 -11.16 -4.98
C GLY A 276 11.68 -9.71 -4.51
N PRO A 277 12.77 -8.97 -4.29
CA PRO A 277 12.72 -7.54 -3.99
C PRO A 277 12.39 -6.71 -5.24
N TRP A 278 12.08 -5.41 -5.06
CA TRP A 278 12.11 -4.47 -6.18
C TRP A 278 13.49 -4.51 -6.85
N ARG A 279 13.53 -4.49 -8.18
CA ARG A 279 14.78 -4.67 -8.95
C ARG A 279 15.85 -3.61 -8.65
N GLU A 280 15.44 -2.41 -8.27
CA GLU A 280 16.36 -1.34 -7.92
C GLU A 280 17.08 -1.58 -6.58
N TYR A 281 16.54 -2.47 -5.74
CA TYR A 281 17.17 -2.76 -4.45
C TYR A 281 18.53 -3.47 -4.60
N PRO A 282 18.64 -4.60 -5.32
CA PRO A 282 19.94 -5.23 -5.55
C PRO A 282 20.88 -4.41 -6.44
N GLU A 283 20.36 -3.54 -7.31
CA GLU A 283 21.21 -2.56 -8.02
C GLU A 283 21.91 -1.61 -7.05
N LEU A 284 21.25 -1.24 -5.95
CA LEU A 284 21.80 -0.33 -4.94
C LEU A 284 22.67 -1.03 -3.89
N PHE A 285 22.30 -2.24 -3.47
CA PHE A 285 22.89 -2.92 -2.31
C PHE A 285 23.46 -4.30 -2.58
N GLY A 286 23.37 -4.84 -3.81
CA GLY A 286 23.76 -6.20 -4.13
C GLY A 286 22.80 -7.26 -3.59
N TRP A 287 23.24 -8.52 -3.71
CA TRP A 287 22.43 -9.69 -3.36
C TRP A 287 22.77 -10.35 -2.03
N ASP A 288 23.79 -9.87 -1.31
CA ASP A 288 24.35 -10.52 -0.11
C ASP A 288 23.34 -10.66 1.05
N GLU A 289 22.31 -9.83 1.05
CA GLU A 289 21.26 -9.91 2.07
C GLU A 289 20.24 -11.04 1.82
N PHE A 290 20.21 -11.62 0.62
CA PHE A 290 19.20 -12.60 0.21
C PHE A 290 19.77 -14.01 0.25
N VAL A 291 19.71 -14.62 1.43
CA VAL A 291 20.20 -15.98 1.65
C VAL A 291 19.06 -16.96 1.39
N PRO A 292 19.24 -17.97 0.50
CA PRO A 292 18.24 -19.00 0.25
C PRO A 292 17.77 -19.68 1.53
N VAL A 293 16.47 -19.90 1.64
CA VAL A 293 15.88 -20.68 2.73
C VAL A 293 15.94 -22.15 2.30
N GLY A 294 16.57 -22.99 3.12
CA GLY A 294 16.70 -24.44 2.87
C GLY A 294 15.36 -25.16 2.81
N PRO A 295 15.35 -26.48 2.56
CA PRO A 295 14.12 -27.30 2.54
C PRO A 295 13.33 -27.14 3.85
N ALA A 296 12.00 -27.32 3.75
CA ALA A 296 11.15 -27.26 4.94
C ALA A 296 11.62 -28.29 5.97
N PRO A 297 11.65 -27.98 7.28
CA PRO A 297 11.74 -29.03 8.29
C PRO A 297 10.59 -30.01 8.05
N ALA A 298 10.86 -31.31 8.23
CA ALA A 298 9.86 -32.38 8.08
C ALA A 298 8.60 -32.01 8.88
N ALA A 299 7.44 -32.22 8.26
CA ALA A 299 6.14 -31.71 8.69
C ALA A 299 5.89 -31.86 10.21
N GLY A 300 5.59 -30.75 10.89
CA GLY A 300 5.28 -30.76 12.32
C GLY A 300 5.15 -29.41 13.03
N ALA A 301 4.89 -28.28 12.37
CA ALA A 301 4.55 -27.03 13.08
C ALA A 301 3.83 -25.99 12.21
N ALA A 302 2.59 -25.71 12.60
CA ALA A 302 1.81 -24.45 12.46
C ALA A 302 1.93 -23.68 11.13
N GLU A 303 1.13 -24.05 10.19
CA GLU A 303 0.65 -23.16 9.12
C GLU A 303 -0.76 -22.68 9.53
N ASP A 304 -1.03 -21.36 9.40
CA ASP A 304 -2.37 -20.72 9.47
C ASP A 304 -2.76 -19.88 10.70
N GLU A 305 -1.98 -18.88 11.07
CA GLU A 305 -2.50 -17.85 12.00
C GLU A 305 -2.65 -16.42 11.42
N CYS A 306 -2.15 -16.12 10.25
CA CYS A 306 -2.22 -14.75 9.69
C CYS A 306 -3.46 -14.43 8.82
N ALA A 307 -4.30 -15.41 8.52
CA ALA A 307 -5.39 -15.25 7.55
C ALA A 307 -6.82 -15.37 8.12
N ARG A 308 -6.98 -15.32 9.45
CA ARG A 308 -8.33 -15.31 10.08
C ARG A 308 -8.72 -13.96 10.61
#